data_2dfc96a6cacad5fb48d81430f6250d32
#
_entry.id   2dfc96a6cacad5fb48d81430f6250d32
#
_cell.length_a   1.000
_cell.length_b   1.000
_cell.length_c   1.000
_cell.angle_alpha   90.00
_cell.angle_beta   90.00
_cell.angle_gamma   90.00
#
_symmetry.space_group_name_H-M   'P 1'
#
loop_
_entity.id
_entity.type
_entity.pdbx_description
1 polymer ?
#
loop_
_entity_poly.entity_id
_entity_poly.type
_entity_poly.pdbx_seq_one_letter_code
_entity_poly.pdbx_strand_id
1 'polypeptide(L)'
;NMDALICALAVIFMHPGAAGVYYGTEIPLEGGYDPDCRRTMDWNAVQGNTRVKEMMARLAQIRRHEAIRYGGVRFYAKDDIFVLERSHGNKTLRLNVSEHGGADIRQRGKILLCYNYKDKTADGFSFVIEEES
;
A
#
# COMPACT_ATOMS: atom_id res chain seq x y z
N ASN A 1 4.18 10.18 -9.69
CA ASN A 1 4.32 10.48 -8.26
C ASN A 1 4.58 9.18 -7.49
N MET A 2 5.78 9.07 -6.90
CA MET A 2 6.25 7.90 -6.13
C MET A 2 5.35 7.59 -4.93
N ASP A 3 4.91 8.61 -4.22
CA ASP A 3 4.09 8.45 -3.02
C ASP A 3 2.71 7.89 -3.36
N ALA A 4 2.12 8.35 -4.48
CA ALA A 4 0.87 7.80 -4.99
C ALA A 4 1.01 6.33 -5.39
N LEU A 5 2.12 5.95 -6.04
CA LEU A 5 2.41 4.56 -6.38
C LEU A 5 2.48 3.67 -5.14
N ILE A 6 3.19 4.10 -4.10
CA ILE A 6 3.32 3.36 -2.85
C ILE A 6 1.96 3.19 -2.16
N CYS A 7 1.13 4.22 -2.14
CA CYS A 7 -0.23 4.12 -1.60
C CYS A 7 -1.12 3.19 -2.43
N ALA A 8 -1.03 3.24 -3.76
CA ALA A 8 -1.75 2.33 -4.65
C ALA A 8 -1.34 0.86 -4.42
N LEU A 9 -0.05 0.60 -4.21
CA LEU A 9 0.43 -0.74 -3.86
C LEU A 9 -0.16 -1.23 -2.53
N ALA A 10 -0.27 -0.37 -1.52
CA ALA A 10 -0.91 -0.75 -0.27
C ALA A 10 -2.37 -1.19 -0.49
N VAL A 11 -3.12 -0.48 -1.33
CA VAL A 11 -4.50 -0.87 -1.70
C VAL A 11 -4.51 -2.22 -2.41
N ILE A 12 -3.64 -2.44 -3.40
CA ILE A 12 -3.56 -3.69 -4.16
C ILE A 12 -3.26 -4.87 -3.23
N PHE A 13 -2.29 -4.73 -2.33
CA PHE A 13 -1.90 -5.79 -1.41
C PHE A 13 -2.93 -6.07 -0.32
N MET A 14 -3.76 -5.11 0.03
CA MET A 14 -4.87 -5.28 0.99
C MET A 14 -6.17 -5.76 0.35
N HIS A 15 -6.34 -5.58 -0.95
CA HIS A 15 -7.55 -5.95 -1.69
C HIS A 15 -7.74 -7.48 -1.74
N PRO A 16 -9.00 -7.99 -1.78
CA PRO A 16 -9.25 -9.41 -2.00
C PRO A 16 -8.77 -9.90 -3.37
N GLY A 17 -8.52 -11.20 -3.48
CA GLY A 17 -7.98 -11.81 -4.69
C GLY A 17 -6.45 -11.83 -4.71
N ALA A 18 -5.85 -12.18 -5.83
CA ALA A 18 -4.40 -12.19 -6.00
C ALA A 18 -3.87 -10.77 -6.25
N ALA A 19 -2.81 -10.40 -5.54
CA ALA A 19 -2.11 -9.15 -5.82
C ALA A 19 -1.20 -9.35 -7.04
N GLY A 20 -1.64 -8.90 -8.21
CA GLY A 20 -0.85 -8.92 -9.43
C GLY A 20 0.03 -7.68 -9.52
N VAL A 21 1.33 -7.86 -9.65
CA VAL A 21 2.28 -6.76 -9.86
C VAL A 21 3.04 -7.01 -11.16
N TYR A 22 3.03 -6.02 -12.05
CA TYR A 22 3.74 -6.11 -13.32
C TYR A 22 5.24 -5.86 -13.11
N TYR A 23 6.09 -6.54 -13.89
CA TYR A 23 7.53 -6.39 -13.77
C TYR A 23 7.98 -4.93 -13.93
N GLY A 24 8.99 -4.53 -13.19
CA GLY A 24 9.52 -3.18 -13.21
C GLY A 24 8.81 -2.22 -12.24
N THR A 25 7.66 -2.59 -11.67
CA THR A 25 6.98 -1.76 -10.67
C THR A 25 7.86 -1.54 -9.43
N GLU A 26 8.64 -2.53 -9.04
CA GLU A 26 9.56 -2.47 -7.90
C GLU A 26 10.72 -1.48 -8.08
N ILE A 27 11.01 -1.10 -9.32
CA ILE A 27 12.05 -0.12 -9.68
C ILE A 27 11.48 1.14 -10.33
N PRO A 28 10.22 1.47 -10.11
CA PRO A 28 9.32 2.38 -10.84
C PRO A 28 9.68 2.59 -12.32
N LEU A 29 9.79 1.47 -13.06
CA LEU A 29 10.08 1.51 -14.48
C LEU A 29 8.98 2.26 -15.22
N GLU A 30 9.36 3.29 -15.95
CA GLU A 30 8.43 4.07 -16.75
C GLU A 30 8.01 3.31 -18.01
N GLY A 31 6.81 3.56 -18.48
CA GLY A 31 6.27 3.05 -19.73
C GLY A 31 5.15 3.93 -20.25
N GLY A 32 4.85 3.80 -21.52
CA GLY A 32 3.77 4.50 -22.19
C GLY A 32 2.69 3.54 -22.69
N TYR A 33 2.04 3.93 -23.79
CA TYR A 33 1.11 3.03 -24.49
C TYR A 33 1.85 1.87 -25.14
N ASP A 34 1.13 0.79 -25.45
CA ASP A 34 1.70 -0.37 -26.15
C ASP A 34 2.35 0.06 -27.50
N PRO A 35 3.58 -0.39 -27.79
CA PRO A 35 4.40 -1.40 -27.09
C PRO A 35 5.32 -0.85 -25.99
N ASP A 36 5.33 0.45 -25.72
CA ASP A 36 6.26 1.10 -24.79
C ASP A 36 6.05 0.67 -23.33
N CYS A 37 4.87 0.18 -22.97
CA CYS A 37 4.61 -0.43 -21.65
C CYS A 37 5.37 -1.76 -21.43
N ARG A 38 6.03 -2.30 -22.47
CA ARG A 38 6.81 -3.55 -22.41
C ARG A 38 8.30 -3.31 -22.64
N ARG A 39 8.83 -2.25 -22.03
CA ARG A 39 10.27 -1.95 -22.04
C ARG A 39 11.07 -3.09 -21.40
N THR A 40 12.33 -3.21 -21.81
CA THR A 40 13.25 -4.17 -21.19
C THR A 40 13.51 -3.81 -19.72
N MET A 41 13.70 -4.85 -18.89
CA MET A 41 14.00 -4.67 -17.48
C MET A 41 15.35 -3.96 -17.29
N ASP A 42 15.38 -2.94 -16.44
CA ASP A 42 16.62 -2.29 -16.03
C ASP A 42 17.27 -3.07 -14.88
N TRP A 43 18.13 -4.01 -15.24
CA TRP A 43 18.82 -4.88 -14.30
C TRP A 43 19.79 -4.14 -13.38
N ASN A 44 20.29 -2.98 -13.77
CA ASN A 44 21.13 -2.16 -12.91
C ASN A 44 20.30 -1.50 -11.81
N ALA A 45 19.11 -1.00 -12.14
CA ALA A 45 18.18 -0.46 -11.16
C ALA A 45 17.68 -1.54 -10.17
N VAL A 46 17.49 -2.77 -10.63
CA VAL A 46 17.07 -3.91 -9.76
C VAL A 46 18.07 -4.20 -8.66
N GLN A 47 19.35 -4.02 -8.89
CA GLN A 47 20.40 -4.24 -7.89
C GLN A 47 20.38 -3.17 -6.79
N GLY A 48 19.84 -2.00 -7.09
CA GLY A 48 19.63 -0.93 -6.12
C GLY A 48 18.49 -1.28 -5.14
N ASN A 49 18.56 -0.72 -3.93
CA ASN A 49 17.46 -0.82 -2.99
C ASN A 49 16.55 0.39 -3.15
N THR A 50 15.39 0.19 -3.76
CA THR A 50 14.41 1.25 -3.93
C THR A 50 13.41 1.24 -2.77
N ARG A 51 12.89 2.42 -2.42
CA ARG A 51 11.80 2.54 -1.44
C ARG A 51 10.57 1.70 -1.82
N VAL A 52 10.24 1.64 -3.10
CA VAL A 52 9.12 0.84 -3.61
C VAL A 52 9.37 -0.65 -3.36
N LYS A 53 10.56 -1.15 -3.69
CA LYS A 53 10.94 -2.56 -3.47
C LYS A 53 10.85 -2.95 -1.99
N GLU A 54 11.38 -2.13 -1.10
CA GLU A 54 11.27 -2.35 0.35
C GLU A 54 9.82 -2.37 0.82
N MET A 55 9.03 -1.41 0.36
CA MET A 55 7.62 -1.32 0.74
C MET A 55 6.83 -2.52 0.23
N MET A 56 7.05 -2.96 -1.01
CA MET A 56 6.43 -4.16 -1.56
C MET A 56 6.75 -5.41 -0.74
N ALA A 57 8.01 -5.57 -0.31
CA ALA A 57 8.39 -6.71 0.54
C ALA A 57 7.63 -6.70 1.88
N ARG A 58 7.47 -5.55 2.50
CA ARG A 58 6.71 -5.39 3.75
C ARG A 58 5.21 -5.64 3.55
N LEU A 59 4.64 -5.14 2.47
CA LEU A 59 3.24 -5.37 2.10
C LEU A 59 2.99 -6.86 1.82
N ALA A 60 3.92 -7.55 1.16
CA ALA A 60 3.83 -8.99 0.93
C ALA A 60 3.81 -9.81 2.23
N GLN A 61 4.53 -9.37 3.26
CA GLN A 61 4.48 -9.98 4.59
C GLN A 61 3.12 -9.78 5.25
N ILE A 62 2.58 -8.54 5.21
CA ILE A 62 1.25 -8.23 5.75
C ILE A 62 0.17 -9.06 5.06
N ARG A 63 0.32 -9.34 3.76
CA ARG A 63 -0.64 -10.13 3.00
C ARG A 63 -0.80 -11.57 3.52
N ARG A 64 0.13 -12.08 4.33
CA ARG A 64 0.00 -13.40 4.99
C ARG A 64 -0.95 -13.38 6.17
N HIS A 65 -1.40 -12.22 6.62
CA HIS A 65 -2.30 -12.08 7.75
C HIS A 65 -3.66 -12.77 7.48
N GLU A 66 -4.20 -13.43 8.50
CA GLU A 66 -5.46 -14.18 8.41
C GLU A 66 -6.64 -13.35 7.91
N ALA A 67 -6.72 -12.09 8.34
CA ALA A 67 -7.76 -11.17 7.90
C ALA A 67 -7.75 -10.96 6.38
N ILE A 68 -6.57 -10.97 5.74
CA ILE A 68 -6.46 -10.84 4.28
C ILE A 68 -6.71 -12.18 3.60
N ARG A 69 -6.20 -13.27 4.16
CA ARG A 69 -6.30 -14.61 3.53
C ARG A 69 -7.73 -15.16 3.57
N TYR A 70 -8.45 -14.94 4.65
CA TYR A 70 -9.74 -15.59 4.92
C TYR A 70 -10.87 -14.59 5.20
N GLY A 71 -10.55 -13.33 5.39
CA GLY A 71 -11.49 -12.34 5.86
C GLY A 71 -12.34 -11.69 4.75
N GLY A 72 -13.45 -11.14 5.18
CA GLY A 72 -14.28 -10.27 4.37
C GLY A 72 -13.59 -8.92 4.07
N VAL A 73 -14.19 -8.14 3.18
CA VAL A 73 -13.70 -6.81 2.82
C VAL A 73 -14.80 -5.77 2.97
N ARG A 74 -14.43 -4.61 3.47
CA ARG A 74 -15.26 -3.40 3.46
C ARG A 74 -14.39 -2.22 3.10
N PHE A 75 -14.88 -1.33 2.24
CA PHE A 75 -14.20 -0.09 1.92
C PHE A 75 -15.19 1.07 1.89
N TYR A 76 -14.73 2.23 2.32
CA TYR A 76 -15.50 3.46 2.41
C TYR A 76 -14.57 4.67 2.44
N ALA A 77 -15.14 5.86 2.25
CA ALA A 77 -14.43 7.11 2.47
C ALA A 77 -15.01 7.82 3.70
N LYS A 78 -14.14 8.43 4.49
CA LYS A 78 -14.52 9.23 5.64
C LYS A 78 -13.54 10.38 5.81
N ASP A 79 -14.03 11.62 5.83
CA ASP A 79 -13.21 12.83 6.01
C ASP A 79 -12.03 12.88 5.02
N ASP A 80 -12.29 12.57 3.73
CA ASP A 80 -11.31 12.49 2.64
C ASP A 80 -10.23 11.40 2.84
N ILE A 81 -10.43 10.50 3.79
CA ILE A 81 -9.60 9.31 3.97
C ILE A 81 -10.28 8.12 3.30
N PHE A 82 -9.57 7.45 2.39
CA PHE A 82 -10.00 6.14 1.88
C PHE A 82 -9.65 5.07 2.90
N VAL A 83 -10.64 4.25 3.25
CA VAL A 83 -10.48 3.16 4.22
C VAL A 83 -10.82 1.82 3.58
N LEU A 84 -9.93 0.85 3.72
CA LEU A 84 -10.16 -0.55 3.36
C LEU A 84 -9.94 -1.43 4.58
N GLU A 85 -10.95 -2.19 4.95
CA GLU A 85 -10.91 -3.12 6.08
C GLU A 85 -10.98 -4.56 5.62
N ARG A 86 -10.17 -5.42 6.24
CA ARG A 86 -10.20 -6.87 6.12
C ARG A 86 -10.42 -7.47 7.51
N SER A 87 -11.47 -8.26 7.68
CA SER A 87 -11.83 -8.79 8.99
C SER A 87 -11.99 -10.30 8.97
N HIS A 88 -11.40 -10.98 9.96
CA HIS A 88 -11.53 -12.41 10.20
C HIS A 88 -11.50 -12.68 11.71
N GLY A 89 -12.50 -13.40 12.20
CA GLY A 89 -12.65 -13.62 13.64
C GLY A 89 -12.81 -12.27 14.39
N ASN A 90 -11.99 -12.07 15.41
CA ASN A 90 -11.96 -10.84 16.20
C ASN A 90 -10.90 -9.82 15.73
N LYS A 91 -10.24 -10.07 14.60
CA LYS A 91 -9.19 -9.20 14.08
C LYS A 91 -9.64 -8.45 12.84
N THR A 92 -9.33 -7.17 12.80
CA THR A 92 -9.53 -6.30 11.65
C THR A 92 -8.22 -5.63 11.28
N LEU A 93 -7.78 -5.82 10.04
CA LEU A 93 -6.76 -4.97 9.43
C LEU A 93 -7.43 -3.81 8.73
N ARG A 94 -6.97 -2.61 9.02
CA ARG A 94 -7.48 -1.39 8.40
C ARG A 94 -6.36 -0.65 7.71
N LEU A 95 -6.53 -0.42 6.40
CA LEU A 95 -5.72 0.50 5.62
C LEU A 95 -6.44 1.84 5.55
N ASN A 96 -5.75 2.89 5.96
CA ASN A 96 -6.19 4.28 5.80
C ASN A 96 -5.25 4.98 4.82
N VAL A 97 -5.78 5.60 3.78
CA VAL A 97 -5.01 6.34 2.77
C VAL A 97 -5.50 7.77 2.71
N SER A 98 -4.57 8.72 2.78
CA SER A 98 -4.82 10.15 2.61
C SER A 98 -4.05 10.69 1.40
N GLU A 99 -4.66 11.58 0.63
CA GLU A 99 -4.00 12.33 -0.43
C GLU A 99 -3.35 13.63 0.09
N HIS A 100 -3.75 14.09 1.27
CA HIS A 100 -3.42 15.41 1.81
C HIS A 100 -2.47 15.36 3.01
N GLY A 101 -1.95 14.18 3.36
CA GLY A 101 -1.00 14.02 4.45
C GLY A 101 -1.47 13.09 5.56
N GLY A 102 -0.52 12.58 6.32
CA GLY A 102 -0.77 11.61 7.40
C GLY A 102 -1.44 12.21 8.63
N ALA A 103 -1.47 13.54 8.77
CA ALA A 103 -2.04 14.22 9.94
C ALA A 103 -3.55 13.98 10.11
N ASP A 104 -4.26 13.73 9.01
CA ASP A 104 -5.70 13.52 9.00
C ASP A 104 -6.10 12.07 9.35
N ILE A 105 -5.15 11.15 9.33
CA ILE A 105 -5.39 9.75 9.66
C ILE A 105 -5.43 9.58 11.17
N ARG A 106 -6.59 9.14 11.70
CA ARG A 106 -6.76 8.82 13.12
C ARG A 106 -6.51 7.34 13.34
N GLN A 107 -5.42 7.04 14.02
CA GLN A 107 -5.08 5.68 14.44
C GLN A 107 -6.08 5.15 15.46
N ARG A 108 -6.50 3.88 15.30
CA ARG A 108 -7.39 3.17 16.22
C ARG A 108 -6.78 1.89 16.80
N GLY A 109 -5.82 1.30 16.10
CA GLY A 109 -5.22 0.02 16.44
C GLY A 109 -3.69 0.08 16.48
N LYS A 110 -3.08 -1.10 16.50
CA LYS A 110 -1.62 -1.25 16.43
C LYS A 110 -1.16 -1.04 14.99
N ILE A 111 -0.24 -0.11 14.76
CA ILE A 111 0.35 0.12 13.45
C ILE A 111 1.27 -1.05 13.07
N LEU A 112 0.99 -1.69 11.94
CA LEU A 112 1.81 -2.73 11.34
C LEU A 112 2.77 -2.14 10.29
N LEU A 113 2.29 -1.16 9.52
CA LEU A 113 3.06 -0.49 8.46
C LEU A 113 2.49 0.90 8.23
N CYS A 114 3.35 1.86 7.97
CA CYS A 114 2.92 3.19 7.57
C CYS A 114 3.89 3.82 6.58
N TYR A 115 3.40 4.79 5.83
CA TYR A 115 4.15 5.59 4.89
C TYR A 115 3.76 7.07 5.02
N ASN A 116 4.74 7.96 5.15
CA ASN A 116 4.54 9.41 5.35
C ASN A 116 3.60 9.78 6.51
N TYR A 117 3.45 8.91 7.49
CA TYR A 117 2.52 9.11 8.60
C TYR A 117 3.16 9.76 9.83
N LYS A 118 4.40 9.36 10.15
CA LYS A 118 5.12 9.88 11.32
C LYS A 118 5.58 11.33 11.12
N ASP A 119 5.83 11.70 9.89
CA ASP A 119 6.09 13.09 9.52
C ASP A 119 4.75 13.79 9.23
N LYS A 120 4.17 14.35 10.29
CA LYS A 120 2.88 15.08 10.21
C LYS A 120 2.97 16.38 9.40
N THR A 121 4.17 16.76 8.96
CA THR A 121 4.39 17.91 8.08
C THR A 121 4.46 17.53 6.61
N ALA A 122 4.52 16.21 6.30
CA ALA A 122 4.52 15.74 4.93
C ALA A 122 3.15 15.96 4.29
N ASP A 123 3.10 16.86 3.32
CA ASP A 123 1.96 17.03 2.45
C ASP A 123 1.95 15.94 1.38
N GLY A 124 0.77 15.40 1.09
CA GLY A 124 0.58 14.44 0.01
C GLY A 124 0.28 13.00 0.47
N PHE A 125 0.42 12.07 -0.46
CA PHE A 125 0.00 10.69 -0.24
C PHE A 125 0.67 10.03 0.96
N SER A 126 -0.18 9.48 1.85
CA SER A 126 0.22 8.81 3.09
C SER A 126 -0.67 7.61 3.34
N PHE A 127 -0.18 6.58 4.02
CA PHE A 127 -1.02 5.50 4.49
C PHE A 127 -0.62 4.97 5.86
N VAL A 128 -1.58 4.34 6.53
CA VAL A 128 -1.40 3.54 7.74
C VAL A 128 -2.14 2.23 7.59
N ILE A 129 -1.46 1.11 7.84
CA ILE A 129 -2.08 -0.20 8.05
C ILE A 129 -1.99 -0.51 9.54
N GLU A 130 -3.14 -0.73 10.15
CA GLU A 130 -3.27 -1.01 11.58
C GLU A 130 -4.09 -2.27 11.84
N GLU A 131 -3.79 -2.95 12.97
CA GLU A 131 -4.56 -4.09 13.45
C GLU A 131 -5.37 -3.69 14.69
N GLU A 132 -6.65 -4.01 14.66
CA GLU A 132 -7.59 -3.85 15.76
C GLU A 132 -8.18 -5.22 16.13
N SER A 133 -8.25 -5.47 17.42
CA SER A 133 -8.82 -6.71 17.98
C SER A 133 -10.12 -6.44 18.69
#